data_c7cd4365ee7d2d12dd62db86c135604f
#
_entry.id   c7cd4365ee7d2d12dd62db86c135604f
#
_cell.length_a   1.000
_cell.length_b   1.000
_cell.length_c   1.000
_cell.angle_alpha   90.00
_cell.angle_beta   90.00
_cell.angle_gamma   90.00
#
_symmetry.space_group_name_H-M   'P 1'
#
loop_
_entity.id
_entity.type
_entity.pdbx_description
1 polymer ?
#
loop_
_entity_poly.entity_id
_entity_poly.type
_entity_poly.pdbx_seq_one_letter_code
_entity_poly.pdbx_strand_id
1 'polypeptide(L)'
;NVRLRLEDSQLPNEVDVLLDMERENLSDLNALAQATDGLSKADMERLGAVVMLAEPTSAVQIKNLAENLDLFDFAPGAHTPQEYGKYMIRQSGHFDYDENLDEFYDYEGYALQRMNEEDGMFTDRGYVAYKGYYSMEEVMNGSQSSRMEMGGLSR
;
A
#
# COMPACT_ATOMS: atom_id res chain seq x y z
N ASN A 1 -19.92 -2.65 -20.64
CA ASN A 1 -19.00 -1.61 -21.01
C ASN A 1 -18.00 -1.35 -19.91
N VAL A 2 -16.73 -1.34 -20.29
CA VAL A 2 -15.67 -1.25 -19.33
C VAL A 2 -15.72 0.07 -18.54
N ARG A 3 -16.03 1.15 -19.26
CA ARG A 3 -16.06 2.46 -18.62
C ARG A 3 -17.10 2.52 -17.52
N LEU A 4 -18.29 2.00 -17.79
CA LEU A 4 -19.33 1.97 -16.79
C LEU A 4 -18.92 1.17 -15.58
N ARG A 5 -18.22 0.09 -15.81
CA ARG A 5 -17.77 -0.75 -14.72
C ARG A 5 -16.83 -0.01 -13.78
N LEU A 6 -15.92 0.79 -14.33
CA LEU A 6 -15.03 1.56 -13.49
C LEU A 6 -15.74 2.72 -12.79
N GLU A 7 -16.74 3.30 -13.41
CA GLU A 7 -17.51 4.35 -12.76
C GLU A 7 -18.23 3.83 -11.53
N ASP A 8 -18.63 2.58 -11.57
CA ASP A 8 -19.29 1.95 -10.42
C ASP A 8 -18.33 1.23 -9.52
N SER A 9 -17.04 1.36 -9.78
CA SER A 9 -16.01 0.66 -9.02
C SER A 9 -15.94 1.15 -7.59
N GLN A 10 -15.61 0.25 -6.68
CA GLN A 10 -15.34 0.58 -5.30
C GLN A 10 -13.85 0.78 -5.05
N LEU A 11 -13.07 0.84 -6.11
CA LEU A 11 -11.64 1.07 -6.02
C LEU A 11 -11.36 2.46 -5.46
N PRO A 12 -10.22 2.64 -4.82
CA PRO A 12 -9.82 3.97 -4.37
C PRO A 12 -9.77 4.95 -5.52
N ASN A 13 -10.10 6.18 -5.23
CA ASN A 13 -10.12 7.24 -6.24
C ASN A 13 -8.77 7.37 -6.95
N GLU A 14 -7.71 7.19 -6.19
CA GLU A 14 -6.35 7.27 -6.75
C GLU A 14 -6.15 6.25 -7.86
N VAL A 15 -6.75 5.08 -7.71
CA VAL A 15 -6.65 4.04 -8.73
C VAL A 15 -7.40 4.46 -9.98
N ASP A 16 -8.63 4.96 -9.80
CA ASP A 16 -9.44 5.37 -10.94
C ASP A 16 -8.77 6.47 -11.75
N VAL A 17 -8.14 7.41 -11.06
CA VAL A 17 -7.46 8.52 -11.70
C VAL A 17 -6.29 8.05 -12.56
N LEU A 18 -5.58 7.03 -12.11
CA LEU A 18 -4.40 6.55 -12.80
C LEU A 18 -4.70 5.65 -13.99
N LEU A 19 -5.88 5.06 -14.03
CA LEU A 19 -6.23 4.15 -15.12
C LEU A 19 -6.57 4.92 -16.38
N ASP A 20 -6.00 4.47 -17.49
CA ASP A 20 -6.29 5.02 -18.80
C ASP A 20 -7.15 4.00 -19.53
N MET A 21 -8.45 4.24 -19.57
CA MET A 21 -9.42 3.29 -20.11
C MET A 21 -9.15 2.92 -21.56
N GLU A 22 -8.55 3.83 -22.29
CA GLU A 22 -8.30 3.57 -23.71
C GLU A 22 -7.09 2.69 -23.94
N ARG A 23 -6.18 2.65 -22.97
CA ARG A 23 -4.98 1.86 -23.10
C ARG A 23 -5.08 0.51 -22.43
N GLU A 24 -5.90 0.41 -21.39
CA GLU A 24 -6.01 -0.83 -20.65
C GLU A 24 -6.90 -1.79 -21.40
N ASN A 25 -6.49 -3.04 -21.47
CA ASN A 25 -7.35 -4.02 -22.09
C ASN A 25 -8.29 -4.63 -21.04
N LEU A 26 -9.35 -5.23 -21.53
CA LEU A 26 -10.40 -5.75 -20.67
C LEU A 26 -9.88 -6.86 -19.76
N SER A 27 -8.97 -7.67 -20.25
CA SER A 27 -8.41 -8.76 -19.44
C SER A 27 -7.67 -8.23 -18.22
N ASP A 28 -6.88 -7.16 -18.41
CA ASP A 28 -6.13 -6.58 -17.31
C ASP A 28 -7.06 -5.91 -16.30
N LEU A 29 -8.09 -5.25 -16.79
CA LEU A 29 -9.07 -4.62 -15.90
C LEU A 29 -9.84 -5.66 -15.10
N ASN A 30 -10.19 -6.77 -15.72
CA ASN A 30 -10.87 -7.85 -15.02
C ASN A 30 -9.96 -8.48 -13.96
N ALA A 31 -8.68 -8.65 -14.29
CA ALA A 31 -7.73 -9.20 -13.33
C ALA A 31 -7.59 -8.28 -12.12
N LEU A 32 -7.56 -6.98 -12.37
CA LEU A 32 -7.51 -6.01 -11.26
C LEU A 32 -8.78 -6.11 -10.42
N ALA A 33 -9.92 -6.18 -11.07
CA ALA A 33 -11.19 -6.28 -10.35
C ALA A 33 -11.21 -7.53 -9.47
N GLN A 34 -10.71 -8.66 -9.99
CA GLN A 34 -10.67 -9.89 -9.22
C GLN A 34 -9.70 -9.79 -8.04
N ALA A 35 -8.56 -9.14 -8.24
CA ALA A 35 -7.57 -9.01 -7.19
C ALA A 35 -8.08 -8.13 -6.05
N THR A 36 -8.97 -7.19 -6.36
CA THR A 36 -9.50 -6.28 -5.34
C THR A 36 -10.84 -6.72 -4.79
N ASP A 37 -11.46 -7.71 -5.42
CA ASP A 37 -12.75 -8.21 -4.97
C ASP A 37 -12.61 -8.83 -3.60
N GLY A 38 -13.21 -8.57 -2.64
CA GLY A 38 -13.01 -9.16 -1.32
C GLY A 38 -12.03 -8.46 -0.42
N LEU A 39 -11.38 -7.41 -0.91
CA LEU A 39 -10.55 -6.62 -0.02
C LEU A 39 -11.44 -5.89 0.98
N SER A 40 -11.00 -5.85 2.24
CA SER A 40 -11.72 -5.13 3.27
C SER A 40 -11.62 -3.62 3.00
N LYS A 41 -12.46 -2.87 3.70
CA LYS A 41 -12.40 -1.43 3.59
C LYS A 41 -11.00 -0.92 4.00
N ALA A 42 -10.44 -1.52 5.03
CA ALA A 42 -9.10 -1.13 5.49
C ALA A 42 -8.06 -1.41 4.41
N ASP A 43 -8.18 -2.55 3.72
CA ASP A 43 -7.24 -2.87 2.65
C ASP A 43 -7.42 -1.95 1.45
N MET A 44 -8.64 -1.53 1.17
CA MET A 44 -8.87 -0.57 0.09
C MET A 44 -8.25 0.79 0.41
N GLU A 45 -8.34 1.22 1.68
CA GLU A 45 -7.69 2.45 2.10
C GLU A 45 -6.17 2.33 1.95
N ARG A 46 -5.62 1.19 2.33
CA ARG A 46 -4.19 0.94 2.18
C ARG A 46 -3.80 0.97 0.71
N LEU A 47 -4.59 0.35 -0.15
CA LEU A 47 -4.29 0.34 -1.58
C LEU A 47 -4.25 1.75 -2.14
N GLY A 48 -5.18 2.61 -1.74
CA GLY A 48 -5.16 3.99 -2.19
C GLY A 48 -3.86 4.70 -1.84
N ALA A 49 -3.39 4.50 -0.60
CA ALA A 49 -2.14 5.10 -0.16
C ALA A 49 -0.94 4.49 -0.90
N VAL A 50 -0.96 3.17 -1.10
CA VAL A 50 0.11 2.48 -1.80
C VAL A 50 0.25 2.98 -3.23
N VAL A 51 -0.87 3.23 -3.89
CA VAL A 51 -0.87 3.74 -5.25
C VAL A 51 -0.21 5.12 -5.31
N MET A 52 -0.46 5.96 -4.32
CA MET A 52 0.19 7.27 -4.26
C MET A 52 1.70 7.14 -4.10
N LEU A 53 2.14 6.19 -3.31
CA LEU A 53 3.58 5.99 -3.06
C LEU A 53 4.27 5.36 -4.26
N ALA A 54 3.69 4.33 -4.84
CA ALA A 54 4.35 3.52 -5.86
C ALA A 54 4.19 4.09 -7.26
N GLU A 55 3.16 4.90 -7.52
CA GLU A 55 2.91 5.54 -8.81
C GLU A 55 2.83 4.55 -9.97
N PRO A 56 1.94 3.55 -9.88
CA PRO A 56 1.80 2.61 -10.99
C PRO A 56 1.23 3.29 -12.22
N THR A 57 1.48 2.69 -13.38
CA THR A 57 1.07 3.26 -14.67
C THR A 57 0.13 2.35 -15.45
N SER A 58 -0.25 1.21 -14.90
CA SER A 58 -1.12 0.28 -15.61
C SER A 58 -1.96 -0.52 -14.63
N ALA A 59 -3.03 -1.12 -15.14
CA ALA A 59 -3.90 -1.96 -14.33
C ALA A 59 -3.16 -3.17 -13.79
N VAL A 60 -2.23 -3.74 -14.57
CA VAL A 60 -1.46 -4.88 -14.11
C VAL A 60 -0.59 -4.50 -12.91
N GLN A 61 0.03 -3.33 -12.96
CA GLN A 61 0.86 -2.88 -11.85
C GLN A 61 0.02 -2.65 -10.60
N ILE A 62 -1.17 -2.09 -10.74
CA ILE A 62 -2.04 -1.87 -9.60
C ILE A 62 -2.50 -3.21 -9.01
N LYS A 63 -2.81 -4.16 -9.89
CA LYS A 63 -3.18 -5.50 -9.45
C LYS A 63 -2.07 -6.13 -8.61
N ASN A 64 -0.83 -6.01 -9.09
CA ASN A 64 0.31 -6.58 -8.36
C ASN A 64 0.49 -5.92 -7.00
N LEU A 65 0.24 -4.62 -6.91
CA LEU A 65 0.27 -3.95 -5.61
C LEU A 65 -0.83 -4.45 -4.70
N ALA A 66 -2.03 -4.63 -5.25
CA ALA A 66 -3.16 -5.11 -4.44
C ALA A 66 -2.91 -6.49 -3.88
N GLU A 67 -2.16 -7.31 -4.60
CA GLU A 67 -1.84 -8.67 -4.16
C GLU A 67 -0.67 -8.70 -3.17
N ASN A 68 0.00 -7.58 -2.97
CA ASN A 68 1.17 -7.50 -2.11
C ASN A 68 1.07 -6.38 -1.08
N LEU A 69 -0.14 -6.10 -0.61
CA LEU A 69 -0.35 -5.03 0.36
C LEU A 69 0.38 -5.27 1.67
N ASP A 70 0.66 -6.52 1.99
CA ASP A 70 1.39 -6.87 3.21
C ASP A 70 2.84 -6.40 3.18
N LEU A 71 3.34 -5.98 2.02
CA LEU A 71 4.68 -5.43 1.92
C LEU A 71 4.73 -3.93 2.28
N PHE A 72 3.60 -3.37 2.68
CA PHE A 72 3.51 -1.95 3.01
C PHE A 72 2.96 -1.77 4.41
N ASP A 73 3.56 -0.86 5.17
CA ASP A 73 2.99 -0.41 6.42
C ASP A 73 2.07 0.77 6.12
N PHE A 74 0.94 0.83 6.80
CA PHE A 74 -0.01 1.91 6.59
C PHE A 74 -0.57 2.34 7.93
N ALA A 75 -0.45 3.64 8.21
CA ALA A 75 -1.01 4.24 9.42
C ALA A 75 -2.18 5.13 9.00
N PRO A 76 -3.40 4.60 9.05
CA PRO A 76 -4.57 5.36 8.58
C PRO A 76 -4.79 6.62 9.41
N GLY A 77 -5.04 7.72 8.71
CA GLY A 77 -5.31 8.99 9.37
C GLY A 77 -4.09 9.71 9.91
N ALA A 78 -2.90 9.14 9.76
CA ALA A 78 -1.69 9.79 10.26
C ALA A 78 -1.16 10.78 9.23
N HIS A 79 -1.14 12.04 9.59
CA HIS A 79 -0.71 13.09 8.67
C HIS A 79 0.49 13.87 9.18
N THR A 80 1.00 13.52 10.35
CA THR A 80 2.19 14.14 10.92
C THR A 80 3.08 13.04 11.50
N PRO A 81 4.39 13.33 11.67
CA PRO A 81 5.27 12.32 12.30
C PRO A 81 4.78 11.89 13.67
N GLN A 82 4.25 12.83 14.47
CA GLN A 82 3.75 12.44 15.78
C GLN A 82 2.59 11.47 15.69
N GLU A 83 1.67 11.70 14.77
CA GLU A 83 0.53 10.82 14.59
C GLU A 83 0.97 9.44 14.12
N TYR A 84 1.95 9.40 13.22
CA TYR A 84 2.49 8.14 12.76
C TYR A 84 3.15 7.38 13.89
N GLY A 85 3.95 8.08 14.71
CA GLY A 85 4.59 7.45 15.86
C GLY A 85 3.58 6.92 16.85
N LYS A 86 2.51 7.67 17.10
CA LYS A 86 1.46 7.21 18.00
C LYS A 86 0.81 5.93 17.47
N TYR A 87 0.53 5.89 16.17
CA TYR A 87 -0.07 4.71 15.58
C TYR A 87 0.82 3.50 15.75
N MET A 88 2.10 3.67 15.44
CA MET A 88 3.04 2.55 15.50
C MET A 88 3.24 2.03 16.92
N ILE A 89 3.32 2.93 17.87
CA ILE A 89 3.57 2.51 19.26
C ILE A 89 2.30 2.00 19.92
N ARG A 90 1.17 2.63 19.65
CA ARG A 90 -0.07 2.31 20.36
C ARG A 90 -0.91 1.23 19.69
N GLN A 91 -0.95 1.19 18.35
CA GLN A 91 -1.95 0.42 17.64
C GLN A 91 -1.40 -0.65 16.71
N SER A 92 -0.13 -0.56 16.31
CA SER A 92 0.38 -1.51 15.34
C SER A 92 0.61 -2.90 15.90
N GLY A 93 0.76 -3.01 17.21
CA GLY A 93 1.06 -4.28 17.84
C GLY A 93 2.54 -4.64 17.86
N HIS A 94 3.39 -3.76 17.34
CA HIS A 94 4.84 -4.03 17.36
C HIS A 94 5.48 -3.75 18.71
N PHE A 95 4.81 -3.04 19.59
CA PHE A 95 5.35 -2.62 20.87
C PHE A 95 4.40 -2.94 22.00
N ASP A 96 4.97 -3.18 23.18
CA ASP A 96 4.19 -3.29 24.39
C ASP A 96 3.87 -1.89 24.88
N TYR A 97 2.70 -1.41 24.54
CA TYR A 97 2.28 -0.07 24.93
C TYR A 97 1.75 -0.09 26.35
N ASP A 98 2.24 0.84 27.18
CA ASP A 98 1.78 1.01 28.54
C ASP A 98 1.14 2.39 28.66
N GLU A 99 -0.17 2.41 28.90
CA GLU A 99 -0.95 3.63 28.99
C GLU A 99 -0.41 4.57 30.09
N ASN A 100 0.13 4.01 31.16
CA ASN A 100 0.67 4.79 32.25
C ASN A 100 1.96 5.55 31.86
N LEU A 101 2.59 5.13 30.79
CA LEU A 101 3.81 5.76 30.31
C LEU A 101 3.58 6.60 29.06
N ASP A 102 2.31 6.84 28.70
CA ASP A 102 1.97 7.48 27.44
C ASP A 102 2.68 8.82 27.26
N GLU A 103 2.69 9.65 28.29
CA GLU A 103 3.29 10.98 28.17
C GLU A 103 4.81 10.94 28.09
N PHE A 104 5.42 9.81 28.34
CA PHE A 104 6.87 9.68 28.29
C PHE A 104 7.38 9.13 26.98
N TYR A 105 6.49 8.70 26.07
CA TYR A 105 6.91 8.22 24.77
C TYR A 105 7.20 9.41 23.85
N ASP A 106 8.34 9.35 23.18
CA ASP A 106 8.70 10.35 22.18
C ASP A 106 8.18 9.90 20.82
N TYR A 107 6.90 10.10 20.59
CA TYR A 107 6.26 9.63 19.38
C TYR A 107 6.88 10.24 18.11
N GLU A 108 7.12 11.54 18.16
CA GLU A 108 7.67 12.22 16.99
C GLU A 108 9.09 11.77 16.71
N GLY A 109 9.93 11.66 17.75
CA GLY A 109 11.30 11.22 17.57
C GLY A 109 11.38 9.83 16.98
N TYR A 110 10.55 8.93 17.50
CA TYR A 110 10.50 7.57 16.97
C TYR A 110 10.11 7.58 15.49
N ALA A 111 9.07 8.37 15.16
CA ALA A 111 8.59 8.41 13.79
C ALA A 111 9.64 8.96 12.84
N LEU A 112 10.31 10.04 13.24
CA LEU A 112 11.31 10.65 12.38
C LEU A 112 12.47 9.70 12.10
N GLN A 113 12.89 8.96 13.12
CA GLN A 113 13.95 7.98 12.94
C GLN A 113 13.51 6.88 11.98
N ARG A 114 12.30 6.38 12.17
CA ARG A 114 11.78 5.32 11.34
C ARG A 114 11.60 5.78 9.89
N MET A 115 11.05 6.99 9.71
CA MET A 115 10.83 7.55 8.37
C MET A 115 12.14 7.74 7.61
N ASN A 116 13.20 8.04 8.33
CA ASN A 116 14.51 8.23 7.72
C ASN A 116 15.07 6.91 7.16
N GLU A 117 14.61 5.78 7.68
CA GLU A 117 15.10 4.48 7.28
C GLU A 117 14.19 3.75 6.31
N GLU A 118 13.04 4.31 6.01
CA GLU A 118 12.08 3.60 5.18
C GLU A 118 11.65 4.48 4.00
N ASP A 119 11.08 3.82 3.02
CA ASP A 119 10.63 4.45 1.78
C ASP A 119 9.14 4.71 1.91
N GLY A 120 8.79 5.89 2.37
CA GLY A 120 7.39 6.18 2.67
C GLY A 120 7.01 7.63 2.42
N MET A 121 5.72 7.91 2.56
CA MET A 121 5.20 9.26 2.40
C MET A 121 3.86 9.42 3.09
N PHE A 122 3.50 10.65 3.37
CA PHE A 122 2.16 10.97 3.87
C PHE A 122 1.23 11.14 2.67
N THR A 123 0.04 10.56 2.78
CA THR A 123 -1.01 10.71 1.77
C THR A 123 -2.26 11.22 2.45
N ASP A 124 -3.27 11.54 1.66
CA ASP A 124 -4.56 11.98 2.21
C ASP A 124 -5.19 10.92 3.11
N ARG A 125 -4.86 9.66 2.88
CA ARG A 125 -5.42 8.55 3.65
C ARG A 125 -4.61 8.22 4.89
N GLY A 126 -3.37 8.69 4.95
CA GLY A 126 -2.47 8.42 6.06
C GLY A 126 -1.06 8.19 5.57
N TYR A 127 -0.19 7.77 6.49
CA TYR A 127 1.21 7.50 6.15
C TYR A 127 1.35 6.07 5.63
N VAL A 128 2.09 5.91 4.55
CA VAL A 128 2.35 4.61 3.96
C VAL A 128 3.84 4.47 3.70
N ALA A 129 4.39 3.27 3.91
CA ALA A 129 5.81 3.00 3.68
C ALA A 129 5.99 1.61 3.13
N TYR A 130 6.91 1.47 2.18
CA TYR A 130 7.26 0.18 1.62
C TYR A 130 8.29 -0.48 2.51
N LYS A 131 8.08 -1.74 2.84
CA LYS A 131 9.00 -2.50 3.67
C LYS A 131 9.44 -3.81 3.04
N GLY A 132 9.20 -3.96 1.74
CA GLY A 132 9.54 -5.18 1.04
C GLY A 132 11.03 -5.30 0.77
N TYR A 133 11.43 -6.51 0.45
CA TYR A 133 12.82 -6.82 0.20
C TYR A 133 13.28 -6.35 -1.18
N TYR A 134 12.41 -6.46 -2.18
CA TYR A 134 12.71 -6.01 -3.53
C TYR A 134 12.21 -4.59 -3.73
N SER A 135 12.61 -3.96 -4.85
CA SER A 135 12.13 -2.61 -5.12
C SER A 135 10.64 -2.61 -5.42
N MET A 136 9.99 -1.47 -5.17
CA MET A 136 8.57 -1.35 -5.50
C MET A 136 8.32 -1.59 -6.98
N GLU A 137 9.24 -1.18 -7.81
CA GLU A 137 9.12 -1.38 -9.26
C GLU A 137 9.06 -2.87 -9.59
N GLU A 138 9.89 -3.66 -8.94
CA GLU A 138 9.89 -5.10 -9.15
C GLU A 138 8.58 -5.73 -8.70
N VAL A 139 8.04 -5.25 -7.60
CA VAL A 139 6.74 -5.75 -7.11
C VAL A 139 5.65 -5.43 -8.12
N MET A 140 5.64 -4.19 -8.62
CA MET A 140 4.62 -3.77 -9.59
C MET A 140 4.68 -4.57 -10.88
N ASN A 141 5.85 -4.99 -11.27
CA ASN A 141 6.03 -5.74 -12.51
C ASN A 141 5.96 -7.24 -12.30
N GLY A 142 5.67 -7.68 -11.07
CA GLY A 142 5.52 -9.10 -10.78
C GLY A 142 6.81 -9.86 -10.65
N SER A 143 7.95 -9.17 -10.68
CA SER A 143 9.24 -9.84 -10.63
C SER A 143 9.44 -10.62 -9.34
N GLN A 144 8.94 -10.07 -8.23
CA GLN A 144 9.08 -10.75 -6.95
C GLN A 144 8.39 -12.10 -6.96
N SER A 145 7.15 -12.15 -7.45
CA SER A 145 6.42 -13.41 -7.51
C SER A 145 7.10 -14.40 -8.43
N SER A 146 7.49 -13.92 -9.61
CA SER A 146 8.18 -14.78 -10.57
C SER A 146 9.49 -15.32 -9.99
N ARG A 147 10.21 -14.45 -9.31
CA ARG A 147 11.48 -14.84 -8.72
C ARG A 147 11.31 -15.89 -7.66
N MET A 148 10.26 -15.78 -6.87
CA MET A 148 10.01 -16.76 -5.82
C MET A 148 9.76 -18.13 -6.42
N GLU A 149 8.98 -18.18 -7.49
CA GLU A 149 8.74 -19.44 -8.18
C GLU A 149 10.03 -20.00 -8.76
N MET A 150 10.78 -19.15 -9.40
CA MET A 150 12.02 -19.60 -10.02
C MET A 150 13.08 -19.93 -8.99
N GLY A 151 13.04 -19.25 -7.86
CA GLY A 151 13.94 -19.55 -6.79
C GLY A 151 13.83 -21.00 -6.34
N GLY A 152 12.61 -21.52 -6.36
CA GLY A 152 12.40 -22.91 -6.04
C GLY A 152 12.93 -23.85 -7.09
N LEU A 153 13.07 -23.36 -8.31
CA LEU A 153 13.51 -24.19 -9.42
C LEU A 153 14.99 -24.18 -9.63
N SER A 154 15.58 -23.01 -9.53
CA SER A 154 16.95 -22.85 -9.98
C SER A 154 17.98 -23.05 -8.91
N ARG A 155 17.57 -23.36 -7.74
CA ARG A 155 18.57 -23.54 -6.66
C ARG A 155 18.91 -24.99 -6.42
#